data_2a3a96bf86d09c7f75319a482ea31c7d
#
_entry.id   2a3a96bf86d09c7f75319a482ea31c7d
#
_cell.length_a   1.000
_cell.length_b   1.000
_cell.length_c   1.000
_cell.angle_alpha   90.00
_cell.angle_beta   90.00
_cell.angle_gamma   90.00
#
_symmetry.space_group_name_H-M   'P 1'
#
loop_
_entity.id
_entity.type
_entity.pdbx_description
1 polymer ?
#
loop_
_entity_poly.entity_id
_entity_poly.type
_entity_poly.pdbx_seq_one_letter_code
_entity_poly.pdbx_strand_id
1 'polypeptide(L)'
;MAEFKSGFVSIIGRTNVGKSTLINNLVGEKIAGVANKVQTTRSQIRGIVNRENSQIIFIDTPGIHKPKTKLNENMIELSRGAIGDSDVVLFLVEANSKEVGRGDSKILEKLKESKKKCILIINKIDLVDKEELAKFIDLYKNEYEFEAIIPISAKKEKYNEVILNEIEKCLKVGHRYYDAEQYTDQTLRMLAAETIREKALILLKDEIPHGIFVEIEKMKLSKTKNKESIYNIEAIIYTTKLSHKGIIIGKNGDMLKKIGTMARKDMEQNFDTKVNLKTWVKVKEDWMNNEKFFKSE
;
A
#
# COMPACT_ATOMS: atom_id res chain seq x y z
N MET A 1 -22.96 -22.65 16.50
CA MET A 1 -21.81 -22.34 15.64
C MET A 1 -21.71 -20.83 15.58
N ALA A 2 -20.52 -20.25 15.71
CA ALA A 2 -20.36 -18.81 15.52
C ALA A 2 -20.71 -18.45 14.08
N GLU A 3 -21.48 -17.37 13.88
CA GLU A 3 -21.84 -16.91 12.55
C GLU A 3 -20.60 -16.34 11.86
N PHE A 4 -20.36 -16.72 10.60
CA PHE A 4 -19.24 -16.23 9.83
C PHE A 4 -19.42 -14.74 9.50
N LYS A 5 -18.40 -13.93 9.72
CA LYS A 5 -18.40 -12.50 9.45
C LYS A 5 -17.48 -12.16 8.29
N SER A 6 -17.86 -11.20 7.47
CA SER A 6 -17.01 -10.71 6.39
C SER A 6 -17.29 -9.26 6.05
N GLY A 7 -16.29 -8.58 5.50
CA GLY A 7 -16.50 -7.22 5.02
C GLY A 7 -15.23 -6.55 4.55
N PHE A 8 -15.43 -5.39 3.95
CA PHE A 8 -14.40 -4.55 3.37
C PHE A 8 -13.94 -3.47 4.37
N VAL A 9 -12.64 -3.32 4.51
CA VAL A 9 -12.01 -2.39 5.45
C VAL A 9 -11.08 -1.46 4.69
N SER A 10 -11.44 -0.19 4.57
CA SER A 10 -10.56 0.80 3.94
C SER A 10 -9.52 1.33 4.93
N ILE A 11 -8.27 1.43 4.47
CA ILE A 11 -7.19 2.05 5.24
C ILE A 11 -6.92 3.44 4.66
N ILE A 12 -7.24 4.46 5.44
CA ILE A 12 -7.09 5.86 5.03
C ILE A 12 -6.14 6.61 5.96
N GLY A 13 -5.58 7.69 5.50
CA GLY A 13 -4.65 8.53 6.25
C GLY A 13 -3.72 9.29 5.32
N ARG A 14 -2.98 10.24 5.87
CA ARG A 14 -1.97 11.00 5.12
C ARG A 14 -0.91 10.08 4.50
N THR A 15 -0.12 10.63 3.60
CA THR A 15 1.07 9.95 3.07
C THR A 15 2.08 9.69 4.21
N ASN A 16 2.81 8.58 4.14
CA ASN A 16 3.87 8.18 5.07
C ASN A 16 3.45 7.91 6.53
N VAL A 17 2.17 7.83 6.84
CA VAL A 17 1.70 7.44 8.19
C VAL A 17 1.85 5.94 8.47
N GLY A 18 2.17 5.12 7.45
CA GLY A 18 2.45 3.68 7.61
C GLY A 18 1.35 2.74 7.11
N LYS A 19 0.43 3.18 6.22
CA LYS A 19 -0.67 2.36 5.68
C LYS A 19 -0.18 1.05 5.05
N SER A 20 0.72 1.13 4.07
CA SER A 20 1.25 -0.04 3.38
C SER A 20 2.06 -0.97 4.30
N THR A 21 2.72 -0.43 5.33
CA THR A 21 3.39 -1.25 6.35
C THR A 21 2.38 -2.01 7.19
N LEU A 22 1.31 -1.34 7.59
CA LEU A 22 0.26 -1.94 8.40
C LEU A 22 -0.46 -3.06 7.63
N ILE A 23 -0.86 -2.82 6.39
CA ILE A 23 -1.58 -3.83 5.60
C ILE A 23 -0.72 -5.07 5.35
N ASN A 24 0.57 -4.90 5.01
CA ASN A 24 1.47 -6.03 4.86
C ASN A 24 1.58 -6.88 6.13
N ASN A 25 1.67 -6.22 7.30
CA ASN A 25 1.73 -6.93 8.57
C ASN A 25 0.42 -7.63 8.92
N LEU A 26 -0.73 -7.00 8.67
CA LEU A 26 -2.04 -7.61 8.94
C LEU A 26 -2.31 -8.82 8.04
N VAL A 27 -1.90 -8.74 6.79
CA VAL A 27 -2.03 -9.85 5.81
C VAL A 27 -0.99 -10.95 6.07
N GLY A 28 0.17 -10.59 6.62
CA GLY A 28 1.31 -11.51 6.81
C GLY A 28 2.18 -11.68 5.57
N GLU A 29 1.83 -11.01 4.47
CA GLU A 29 2.50 -11.10 3.17
C GLU A 29 2.80 -9.71 2.61
N LYS A 30 3.83 -9.58 1.81
CA LYS A 30 4.21 -8.32 1.18
C LYS A 30 3.41 -8.07 -0.10
N ILE A 31 2.23 -7.47 0.05
CA ILE A 31 1.33 -7.14 -1.05
C ILE A 31 1.42 -5.68 -1.50
N ALA A 32 1.88 -4.78 -0.63
CA ALA A 32 2.00 -3.34 -0.92
C ALA A 32 3.45 -2.87 -0.83
N GLY A 33 3.85 -1.97 -1.73
CA GLY A 33 5.18 -1.34 -1.70
C GLY A 33 5.35 -0.46 -0.46
N VAL A 34 6.51 -0.54 0.19
CA VAL A 34 6.86 0.25 1.38
C VAL A 34 8.08 1.13 1.11
N ALA A 35 7.90 2.44 1.08
CA ALA A 35 9.01 3.38 1.00
C ALA A 35 8.68 4.65 1.81
N ASN A 36 9.72 5.31 2.33
CA ASN A 36 9.58 6.58 3.05
C ASN A 36 9.39 7.77 2.08
N LYS A 37 8.62 7.56 1.02
CA LYS A 37 8.33 8.58 -0.01
C LYS A 37 6.84 8.73 -0.25
N VAL A 38 6.45 9.90 -0.72
CA VAL A 38 5.05 10.19 -1.06
C VAL A 38 4.65 9.34 -2.27
N GLN A 39 3.38 8.92 -2.34
CA GLN A 39 2.82 8.13 -3.45
C GLN A 39 3.43 6.72 -3.60
N THR A 40 3.66 6.02 -2.49
CA THR A 40 4.04 4.61 -2.51
C THR A 40 2.96 3.74 -3.16
N THR A 41 1.70 3.95 -2.83
CA THR A 41 0.55 3.25 -3.42
C THR A 41 -0.12 4.14 -4.47
N ARG A 42 -0.35 3.64 -5.67
CA ARG A 42 -0.99 4.36 -6.79
C ARG A 42 -2.28 3.73 -7.28
N SER A 43 -2.41 2.43 -7.13
CA SER A 43 -3.60 1.64 -7.42
C SER A 43 -4.23 1.15 -6.12
N GLN A 44 -5.49 0.79 -6.18
CA GLN A 44 -6.15 0.12 -5.07
C GLN A 44 -5.60 -1.30 -4.94
N ILE A 45 -5.15 -1.66 -3.75
CA ILE A 45 -4.62 -2.99 -3.44
C ILE A 45 -5.57 -3.64 -2.44
N ARG A 46 -5.98 -4.87 -2.69
CA ARG A 46 -6.75 -5.65 -1.73
C ARG A 46 -5.85 -6.67 -1.04
N GLY A 47 -5.88 -6.62 0.29
CA GLY A 47 -5.26 -7.61 1.14
C GLY A 47 -6.34 -8.41 1.84
N ILE A 48 -6.23 -9.72 1.86
CA ILE A 48 -7.25 -10.63 2.38
C ILE A 48 -6.69 -11.34 3.60
N VAL A 49 -7.39 -11.23 4.71
CA VAL A 49 -7.08 -11.97 5.94
C VAL A 49 -8.20 -12.96 6.20
N ASN A 50 -7.84 -14.23 6.17
CA ASN A 50 -8.73 -15.33 6.48
C ASN A 50 -8.52 -15.77 7.93
N ARG A 51 -9.61 -15.80 8.70
CA ARG A 51 -9.65 -16.32 10.06
C ARG A 51 -10.69 -17.45 10.15
N GLU A 52 -10.73 -18.15 11.26
CA GLU A 52 -11.64 -19.29 11.47
C GLU A 52 -13.11 -18.91 11.17
N ASN A 53 -13.57 -17.78 11.75
CA ASN A 53 -14.96 -17.34 11.68
C ASN A 53 -15.11 -15.98 10.96
N SER A 54 -14.07 -15.51 10.24
CA SER A 54 -14.18 -14.26 9.50
C SER A 54 -13.26 -14.18 8.28
N GLN A 55 -13.62 -13.27 7.36
CA GLN A 55 -12.78 -12.82 6.26
C GLN A 55 -12.78 -11.29 6.21
N ILE A 56 -11.60 -10.71 6.33
CA ILE A 56 -11.40 -9.25 6.31
C ILE A 56 -10.71 -8.88 5.00
N ILE A 57 -11.34 -8.02 4.20
CA ILE A 57 -10.78 -7.55 2.93
C ILE A 57 -10.30 -6.11 3.12
N PHE A 58 -9.01 -5.93 3.28
CA PHE A 58 -8.41 -4.60 3.35
C PHE A 58 -8.31 -3.96 1.99
N ILE A 59 -8.64 -2.68 1.91
CA ILE A 59 -8.50 -1.85 0.73
C ILE A 59 -7.42 -0.80 1.05
N ASP A 60 -6.17 -0.99 0.55
CA ASP A 60 -5.13 0.04 0.64
C ASP A 60 -5.42 1.13 -0.38
N THR A 61 -5.44 2.36 0.10
CA THR A 61 -5.73 3.52 -0.74
C THR A 61 -4.51 4.41 -0.88
N PRO A 62 -4.33 5.03 -2.06
CA PRO A 62 -3.34 6.08 -2.22
C PRO A 62 -3.51 7.17 -1.16
N GLY A 63 -2.39 7.65 -0.60
CA GLY A 63 -2.44 8.73 0.39
C GLY A 63 -3.01 10.03 -0.20
N ILE A 64 -3.91 10.69 0.54
CA ILE A 64 -4.58 11.92 0.09
C ILE A 64 -3.57 13.07 -0.01
N HIS A 65 -3.48 13.72 -1.17
CA HIS A 65 -2.64 14.88 -1.45
C HIS A 65 -3.30 15.81 -2.50
N LYS A 66 -2.73 17.00 -2.73
CA LYS A 66 -3.28 17.92 -3.74
C LYS A 66 -3.03 17.37 -5.15
N PRO A 67 -4.06 17.34 -6.04
CA PRO A 67 -3.90 16.86 -7.40
C PRO A 67 -3.07 17.87 -8.23
N LYS A 68 -2.14 17.33 -9.04
CA LYS A 68 -1.36 18.11 -10.02
C LYS A 68 -1.37 17.46 -11.40
N THR A 69 -1.83 16.22 -11.51
CA THR A 69 -1.87 15.43 -12.74
C THR A 69 -3.12 14.55 -12.72
N LYS A 70 -3.55 14.01 -13.88
CA LYS A 70 -4.66 13.05 -13.96
C LYS A 70 -4.44 11.81 -13.10
N LEU A 71 -3.19 11.34 -13.00
CA LEU A 71 -2.84 10.27 -12.07
C LEU A 71 -3.19 10.63 -10.63
N ASN A 72 -2.86 11.85 -10.18
CA ASN A 72 -3.17 12.29 -8.83
C ASN A 72 -4.68 12.46 -8.59
N GLU A 73 -5.43 12.90 -9.60
CA GLU A 73 -6.89 12.97 -9.55
C GLU A 73 -7.49 11.57 -9.36
N ASN A 74 -7.04 10.59 -10.16
CA ASN A 74 -7.45 9.20 -10.02
C ASN A 74 -7.14 8.62 -8.63
N MET A 75 -5.96 8.90 -8.07
CA MET A 75 -5.60 8.46 -6.72
C MET A 75 -6.53 9.03 -5.64
N ILE A 76 -6.96 10.28 -5.78
CA ILE A 76 -7.93 10.91 -4.85
C ILE A 76 -9.31 10.27 -5.01
N GLU A 77 -9.73 10.00 -6.23
CA GLU A 77 -10.99 9.36 -6.55
C GLU A 77 -11.08 7.93 -5.97
N LEU A 78 -10.02 7.14 -6.14
CA LEU A 78 -9.88 5.82 -5.50
C LEU A 78 -9.97 5.89 -3.98
N SER A 79 -9.31 6.89 -3.35
CA SER A 79 -9.38 7.07 -1.90
C SER A 79 -10.75 7.50 -1.41
N ARG A 80 -11.51 8.24 -2.22
CA ARG A 80 -12.91 8.63 -1.91
C ARG A 80 -13.87 7.46 -2.06
N GLY A 81 -13.75 6.70 -3.15
CA GLY A 81 -14.56 5.51 -3.39
C GLY A 81 -14.41 4.47 -2.29
N ALA A 82 -13.18 4.24 -1.85
CA ALA A 82 -12.88 3.24 -0.83
C ALA A 82 -13.60 3.48 0.52
N ILE A 83 -13.83 4.73 0.93
CA ILE A 83 -14.63 5.03 2.14
C ILE A 83 -16.09 4.62 1.92
N GLY A 84 -16.65 4.95 0.74
CA GLY A 84 -18.04 4.62 0.39
C GLY A 84 -18.28 3.12 0.35
N ASP A 85 -17.37 2.37 -0.23
CA ASP A 85 -17.48 0.94 -0.51
C ASP A 85 -17.07 0.04 0.67
N SER A 86 -16.54 0.59 1.76
CA SER A 86 -16.12 -0.18 2.93
C SER A 86 -17.20 -0.27 4.02
N ASP A 87 -17.17 -1.35 4.78
CA ASP A 87 -18.00 -1.56 5.98
C ASP A 87 -17.39 -0.88 7.21
N VAL A 88 -16.05 -0.85 7.28
CA VAL A 88 -15.27 -0.28 8.38
C VAL A 88 -14.13 0.54 7.79
N VAL A 89 -13.76 1.62 8.47
CA VAL A 89 -12.62 2.47 8.11
C VAL A 89 -11.54 2.37 9.18
N LEU A 90 -10.32 2.07 8.79
CA LEU A 90 -9.13 2.30 9.62
C LEU A 90 -8.54 3.66 9.28
N PHE A 91 -8.69 4.61 10.19
CA PHE A 91 -8.08 5.92 10.05
C PHE A 91 -6.71 5.93 10.72
N LEU A 92 -5.66 6.01 9.91
CA LEU A 92 -4.27 5.94 10.36
C LEU A 92 -3.69 7.34 10.50
N VAL A 93 -3.19 7.66 11.70
CA VAL A 93 -2.49 8.91 12.03
C VAL A 93 -1.12 8.62 12.65
N GLU A 94 -0.22 9.58 12.64
CA GLU A 94 1.11 9.46 13.23
C GLU A 94 1.18 10.23 14.54
N ALA A 95 1.69 9.61 15.60
CA ALA A 95 1.78 10.12 16.95
C ALA A 95 2.87 11.20 17.12
N ASN A 96 2.84 12.28 16.33
CA ASN A 96 3.88 13.32 16.35
C ASN A 96 3.35 14.75 16.23
N SER A 97 2.06 14.98 16.41
CA SER A 97 1.42 16.30 16.25
C SER A 97 0.91 16.84 17.55
N LYS A 98 1.03 18.15 17.75
CA LYS A 98 0.41 18.88 18.87
C LYS A 98 -1.04 19.30 18.59
N GLU A 99 -1.49 19.14 17.36
CA GLU A 99 -2.83 19.48 16.87
C GLU A 99 -3.27 18.54 15.76
N VAL A 100 -4.56 18.47 15.50
CA VAL A 100 -5.10 17.74 14.34
C VAL A 100 -4.67 18.47 13.08
N GLY A 101 -3.80 17.83 12.30
CA GLY A 101 -3.25 18.42 11.09
C GLY A 101 -4.33 18.66 10.02
N ARG A 102 -4.17 19.70 9.17
CA ARG A 102 -5.13 20.03 8.08
C ARG A 102 -5.50 18.85 7.18
N GLY A 103 -4.59 17.91 7.00
CA GLY A 103 -4.85 16.69 6.20
C GLY A 103 -5.78 15.73 6.92
N ASP A 104 -5.59 15.57 8.22
CA ASP A 104 -6.41 14.70 9.06
C ASP A 104 -7.80 15.32 9.29
N SER A 105 -7.91 16.65 9.48
CA SER A 105 -9.19 17.37 9.58
C SER A 105 -10.07 17.13 8.36
N LYS A 106 -9.50 17.16 7.13
CA LYS A 106 -10.24 16.86 5.90
C LYS A 106 -10.72 15.41 5.80
N ILE A 107 -9.98 14.47 6.38
CA ILE A 107 -10.38 13.08 6.46
C ILE A 107 -11.53 12.93 7.46
N LEU A 108 -11.41 13.57 8.62
CA LEU A 108 -12.45 13.59 9.66
C LEU A 108 -13.77 14.19 9.16
N GLU A 109 -13.72 15.29 8.40
CA GLU A 109 -14.91 15.87 7.74
C GLU A 109 -15.65 14.81 6.89
N LYS A 110 -14.91 14.08 6.05
CA LYS A 110 -15.49 13.02 5.21
C LYS A 110 -16.03 11.84 6.02
N LEU A 111 -15.35 11.47 7.11
CA LEU A 111 -15.84 10.43 8.01
C LEU A 111 -17.17 10.85 8.66
N LYS A 112 -17.27 12.11 9.11
CA LYS A 112 -18.50 12.68 9.64
C LYS A 112 -19.67 12.66 8.63
N GLU A 113 -19.37 12.95 7.35
CA GLU A 113 -20.35 12.88 6.27
C GLU A 113 -20.79 11.45 5.98
N SER A 114 -19.83 10.50 5.95
CA SER A 114 -20.10 9.10 5.57
C SER A 114 -20.75 8.28 6.67
N LYS A 115 -20.66 8.70 7.93
CA LYS A 115 -21.15 7.99 9.15
C LYS A 115 -20.69 6.53 9.23
N LYS A 116 -19.52 6.22 8.69
CA LYS A 116 -18.96 4.86 8.70
C LYS A 116 -18.38 4.52 10.06
N LYS A 117 -18.49 3.26 10.46
CA LYS A 117 -17.72 2.74 11.60
C LYS A 117 -16.24 2.98 11.37
N CYS A 118 -15.58 3.60 12.34
CA CYS A 118 -14.20 3.99 12.20
C CYS A 118 -13.38 3.56 13.41
N ILE A 119 -12.23 2.94 13.16
CA ILE A 119 -11.22 2.63 14.17
C ILE A 119 -10.04 3.57 13.94
N LEU A 120 -9.66 4.34 14.96
CA LEU A 120 -8.47 5.18 14.90
C LEU A 120 -7.22 4.38 15.24
N ILE A 121 -6.26 4.38 14.34
CA ILE A 121 -4.95 3.76 14.55
C ILE A 121 -3.90 4.86 14.72
N ILE A 122 -3.34 4.99 15.91
CA ILE A 122 -2.26 5.94 16.19
C ILE A 122 -0.93 5.21 16.03
N ASN A 123 -0.26 5.44 14.90
CA ASN A 123 0.97 4.73 14.55
C ASN A 123 2.24 5.48 15.00
N LYS A 124 3.35 4.76 15.00
CA LYS A 124 4.71 5.23 15.35
C LYS A 124 4.85 5.66 16.80
N ILE A 125 4.15 4.99 17.70
CA ILE A 125 4.25 5.25 19.16
C ILE A 125 5.65 5.00 19.72
N ASP A 126 6.52 4.34 18.94
CA ASP A 126 7.94 4.15 19.26
C ASP A 126 8.76 5.46 19.18
N LEU A 127 8.18 6.54 18.66
CA LEU A 127 8.83 7.85 18.47
C LEU A 127 8.37 8.90 19.50
N VAL A 128 7.45 8.58 20.40
CA VAL A 128 6.88 9.49 21.39
C VAL A 128 6.87 8.86 22.78
N ASP A 129 6.85 9.69 23.83
CA ASP A 129 6.69 9.20 25.18
C ASP A 129 5.21 8.97 25.55
N LYS A 130 4.97 8.42 26.76
CA LYS A 130 3.60 8.07 27.21
C LYS A 130 2.72 9.30 27.45
N GLU A 131 3.29 10.42 27.89
CA GLU A 131 2.53 11.64 28.18
C GLU A 131 2.11 12.32 26.86
N GLU A 132 3.02 12.37 25.89
CA GLU A 132 2.72 12.87 24.53
C GLU A 132 1.65 12.01 23.86
N LEU A 133 1.75 10.67 23.98
CA LEU A 133 0.75 9.76 23.45
C LEU A 133 -0.63 9.97 24.07
N ALA A 134 -0.71 10.15 25.40
CA ALA A 134 -1.97 10.39 26.10
C ALA A 134 -2.64 11.69 25.60
N LYS A 135 -1.87 12.78 25.49
CA LYS A 135 -2.35 14.06 24.93
C LYS A 135 -2.84 13.91 23.49
N PHE A 136 -2.14 13.10 22.69
CA PHE A 136 -2.51 12.86 21.31
C PHE A 136 -3.82 12.06 21.20
N ILE A 137 -4.03 11.06 22.06
CA ILE A 137 -5.30 10.33 22.14
C ILE A 137 -6.44 11.26 22.51
N ASP A 138 -6.24 12.11 23.52
CA ASP A 138 -7.24 13.09 23.97
C ASP A 138 -7.62 14.11 22.88
N LEU A 139 -6.66 14.46 22.03
CA LEU A 139 -6.87 15.35 20.89
C LEU A 139 -7.86 14.76 19.86
N TYR A 140 -7.74 13.46 19.56
CA TYR A 140 -8.56 12.82 18.54
C TYR A 140 -9.89 12.25 19.04
N LYS A 141 -9.97 11.81 20.32
CA LYS A 141 -11.17 11.14 20.84
C LYS A 141 -12.45 11.97 20.75
N ASN A 142 -12.32 13.31 20.75
CA ASN A 142 -13.46 14.25 20.67
C ASN A 142 -13.80 14.63 19.21
N GLU A 143 -12.99 14.25 18.24
CA GLU A 143 -13.17 14.63 16.84
C GLU A 143 -14.17 13.74 16.09
N TYR A 144 -14.29 12.50 16.51
CA TYR A 144 -15.20 11.52 15.92
C TYR A 144 -15.53 10.42 16.93
N GLU A 145 -16.71 9.81 16.82
CA GLU A 145 -17.10 8.63 17.60
C GLU A 145 -16.43 7.38 17.04
N PHE A 146 -15.20 7.11 17.47
CA PHE A 146 -14.45 5.96 17.05
C PHE A 146 -14.91 4.70 17.78
N GLU A 147 -15.05 3.59 17.05
CA GLU A 147 -15.34 2.25 17.63
C GLU A 147 -14.21 1.78 18.57
N ALA A 148 -12.97 2.14 18.22
CA ALA A 148 -11.78 1.93 19.05
C ALA A 148 -10.67 2.91 18.68
N ILE A 149 -9.77 3.18 19.66
CA ILE A 149 -8.53 3.95 19.44
C ILE A 149 -7.37 3.03 19.83
N ILE A 150 -6.52 2.67 18.85
CA ILE A 150 -5.48 1.67 19.02
C ILE A 150 -4.10 2.30 18.74
N PRO A 151 -3.31 2.58 19.77
CA PRO A 151 -1.92 3.01 19.61
C PRO A 151 -1.03 1.82 19.21
N ILE A 152 -0.26 1.97 18.13
CA ILE A 152 0.61 0.93 17.61
C ILE A 152 1.98 1.45 17.16
N SER A 153 2.91 0.53 16.98
CA SER A 153 4.01 0.69 16.03
C SER A 153 3.82 -0.34 14.92
N ALA A 154 3.46 0.12 13.73
CA ALA A 154 3.20 -0.75 12.59
C ALA A 154 4.42 -1.59 12.16
N LYS A 155 5.60 -1.32 12.69
CA LYS A 155 6.79 -2.15 12.52
C LYS A 155 6.77 -3.42 13.40
N LYS A 156 5.82 -3.54 14.33
CA LYS A 156 5.74 -4.63 15.30
C LYS A 156 4.42 -5.39 15.13
N GLU A 157 4.49 -6.64 14.75
CA GLU A 157 3.33 -7.51 14.48
C GLU A 157 2.46 -7.79 15.71
N LYS A 158 2.98 -7.58 16.93
CA LYS A 158 2.25 -7.83 18.18
C LYS A 158 0.90 -7.09 18.31
N TYR A 159 0.64 -6.09 17.48
CA TYR A 159 -0.61 -5.33 17.47
C TYR A 159 -1.66 -5.91 16.52
N ASN A 160 -1.29 -6.85 15.64
CA ASN A 160 -2.15 -7.34 14.56
C ASN A 160 -3.44 -7.96 15.13
N GLU A 161 -3.33 -8.84 16.11
CA GLU A 161 -4.50 -9.52 16.71
C GLU A 161 -5.49 -8.54 17.35
N VAL A 162 -5.00 -7.50 18.03
CA VAL A 162 -5.86 -6.47 18.64
C VAL A 162 -6.65 -5.75 17.55
N ILE A 163 -5.98 -5.35 16.45
CA ILE A 163 -6.62 -4.64 15.35
C ILE A 163 -7.67 -5.55 14.67
N LEU A 164 -7.30 -6.79 14.35
CA LEU A 164 -8.18 -7.74 13.68
C LEU A 164 -9.43 -8.06 14.54
N ASN A 165 -9.27 -8.21 15.86
CA ASN A 165 -10.38 -8.44 16.77
C ASN A 165 -11.34 -7.24 16.85
N GLU A 166 -10.83 -5.98 16.89
CA GLU A 166 -11.68 -4.81 16.88
C GLU A 166 -12.42 -4.64 15.53
N ILE A 167 -11.77 -4.96 14.42
CA ILE A 167 -12.42 -5.00 13.10
C ILE A 167 -13.57 -6.03 13.11
N GLU A 168 -13.33 -7.26 13.57
CA GLU A 168 -14.37 -8.32 13.60
C GLU A 168 -15.62 -7.94 14.40
N LYS A 169 -15.48 -7.17 15.47
CA LYS A 169 -16.64 -6.66 16.24
C LYS A 169 -17.51 -5.75 15.36
N CYS A 170 -16.90 -5.01 14.44
CA CYS A 170 -17.59 -4.07 13.56
C CYS A 170 -18.21 -4.74 12.31
N LEU A 171 -17.73 -5.93 11.91
CA LEU A 171 -18.19 -6.63 10.74
C LEU A 171 -19.58 -7.25 10.94
N LYS A 172 -20.30 -7.40 9.83
CA LYS A 172 -21.61 -8.07 9.77
C LYS A 172 -21.45 -9.54 9.44
N VAL A 173 -22.48 -10.32 9.74
CA VAL A 173 -22.62 -11.69 9.24
C VAL A 173 -22.64 -11.67 7.72
N GLY A 174 -21.82 -12.53 7.12
CA GLY A 174 -21.60 -12.54 5.68
C GLY A 174 -21.07 -13.91 5.21
N HIS A 175 -20.62 -13.93 3.97
CA HIS A 175 -20.02 -15.11 3.32
C HIS A 175 -18.58 -14.82 2.92
N ARG A 176 -17.83 -15.84 2.55
CA ARG A 176 -16.49 -15.66 1.99
C ARG A 176 -16.59 -15.04 0.60
N TYR A 177 -15.83 -13.97 0.36
CA TYR A 177 -15.69 -13.32 -0.95
C TYR A 177 -14.54 -13.94 -1.77
N TYR A 178 -13.53 -14.46 -1.09
CA TYR A 178 -12.30 -15.01 -1.68
C TYR A 178 -11.98 -16.38 -1.10
N ASP A 179 -11.23 -17.19 -1.82
CA ASP A 179 -10.77 -18.48 -1.34
C ASP A 179 -9.93 -18.36 -0.04
N ALA A 180 -9.99 -19.39 0.80
CA ALA A 180 -9.35 -19.37 2.12
C ALA A 180 -7.81 -19.24 2.06
N GLU A 181 -7.19 -19.63 0.97
CA GLU A 181 -5.74 -19.54 0.76
C GLU A 181 -5.31 -18.23 0.08
N GLN A 182 -6.28 -17.44 -0.40
CA GLN A 182 -6.00 -16.21 -1.10
C GLN A 182 -5.72 -15.07 -0.11
N TYR A 183 -4.60 -14.38 -0.27
CA TYR A 183 -4.17 -13.27 0.57
C TYR A 183 -4.17 -11.91 -0.17
N THR A 184 -4.35 -11.91 -1.50
CA THR A 184 -4.50 -10.68 -2.32
C THR A 184 -5.24 -10.99 -3.62
N ASP A 185 -5.85 -9.99 -4.23
CA ASP A 185 -6.41 -10.06 -5.58
C ASP A 185 -5.41 -9.64 -6.67
N GLN A 186 -4.19 -9.24 -6.28
CA GLN A 186 -3.18 -8.82 -7.23
C GLN A 186 -2.59 -10.00 -8.02
N THR A 187 -2.38 -9.77 -9.31
CA THR A 187 -1.63 -10.72 -10.14
C THR A 187 -0.14 -10.69 -9.80
N LEU A 188 0.58 -11.77 -10.05
CA LEU A 188 2.04 -11.81 -9.90
C LEU A 188 2.74 -10.73 -10.74
N ARG A 189 2.16 -10.33 -11.87
CA ARG A 189 2.67 -9.24 -12.71
C ARG A 189 2.58 -7.89 -12.01
N MET A 190 1.46 -7.61 -11.33
CA MET A 190 1.27 -6.39 -10.55
C MET A 190 2.24 -6.35 -9.39
N LEU A 191 2.38 -7.45 -8.64
CA LEU A 191 3.35 -7.57 -7.53
C LEU A 191 4.79 -7.37 -8.01
N ALA A 192 5.17 -7.93 -9.16
CA ALA A 192 6.48 -7.72 -9.76
C ALA A 192 6.73 -6.24 -10.13
N ALA A 193 5.76 -5.59 -10.77
CA ALA A 193 5.85 -4.17 -11.13
C ALA A 193 6.01 -3.28 -9.90
N GLU A 194 5.18 -3.50 -8.87
CA GLU A 194 5.25 -2.75 -7.60
C GLU A 194 6.57 -2.99 -6.86
N THR A 195 7.09 -4.21 -6.86
CA THR A 195 8.40 -4.52 -6.26
C THR A 195 9.52 -3.75 -6.94
N ILE A 196 9.56 -3.70 -8.27
CA ILE A 196 10.57 -2.91 -9.01
C ILE A 196 10.40 -1.42 -8.71
N ARG A 197 9.16 -0.90 -8.70
CA ARG A 197 8.86 0.50 -8.40
C ARG A 197 9.26 0.88 -6.99
N GLU A 198 9.01 0.04 -5.99
CA GLU A 198 9.46 0.24 -4.60
C GLU A 198 10.98 0.40 -4.51
N LYS A 199 11.76 -0.48 -5.17
CA LYS A 199 13.23 -0.38 -5.14
C LYS A 199 13.73 0.88 -5.84
N ALA A 200 13.07 1.29 -6.92
CA ALA A 200 13.35 2.58 -7.55
C ALA A 200 13.02 3.76 -6.61
N LEU A 201 11.89 3.73 -5.89
CA LEU A 201 11.53 4.72 -4.88
C LEU A 201 12.56 4.82 -3.74
N ILE A 202 13.10 3.69 -3.28
CA ILE A 202 14.10 3.64 -2.21
C ILE A 202 15.44 4.23 -2.66
N LEU A 203 15.90 3.87 -3.85
CA LEU A 203 17.25 4.18 -4.32
C LEU A 203 17.38 5.54 -5.01
N LEU A 204 16.31 6.01 -5.68
CA LEU A 204 16.34 7.29 -6.38
C LEU A 204 15.97 8.44 -5.45
N LYS A 205 16.42 9.64 -5.77
CA LYS A 205 16.25 10.86 -4.95
C LYS A 205 15.37 11.88 -5.66
N ASP A 206 15.03 12.91 -4.94
CA ASP A 206 14.32 14.12 -5.39
C ASP A 206 13.00 13.80 -6.11
N GLU A 207 12.73 14.43 -7.23
CA GLU A 207 11.50 14.33 -8.02
C GLU A 207 11.39 13.07 -8.89
N ILE A 208 12.51 12.37 -9.11
CA ILE A 208 12.60 11.25 -10.06
C ILE A 208 11.64 10.10 -9.72
N PRO A 209 11.55 9.67 -8.43
CA PRO A 209 10.65 8.59 -8.03
C PRO A 209 9.18 8.84 -8.37
N HIS A 210 8.76 10.09 -8.34
CA HIS A 210 7.37 10.47 -8.61
C HIS A 210 7.00 10.35 -10.09
N GLY A 211 7.99 10.45 -10.98
CA GLY A 211 7.84 10.33 -12.43
C GLY A 211 8.04 8.93 -13.01
N ILE A 212 8.09 7.88 -12.19
CA ILE A 212 8.35 6.51 -12.64
C ILE A 212 7.05 5.71 -12.73
N PHE A 213 6.89 4.95 -13.82
CA PHE A 213 5.92 3.88 -13.98
C PHE A 213 6.66 2.59 -14.38
N VAL A 214 6.21 1.44 -13.90
CA VAL A 214 6.81 0.14 -14.25
C VAL A 214 5.77 -0.73 -14.93
N GLU A 215 6.13 -1.24 -16.09
CA GLU A 215 5.33 -2.18 -16.88
C GLU A 215 6.08 -3.50 -17.01
N ILE A 216 5.39 -4.60 -16.76
CA ILE A 216 5.92 -5.93 -17.04
C ILE A 216 5.54 -6.28 -18.49
N GLU A 217 6.49 -6.19 -19.42
CA GLU A 217 6.27 -6.59 -20.82
C GLU A 217 6.02 -8.08 -20.93
N LYS A 218 6.85 -8.88 -20.23
CA LYS A 218 6.79 -10.33 -20.34
C LYS A 218 7.04 -10.97 -18.97
N MET A 219 6.24 -11.98 -18.66
CA MET A 219 6.44 -12.82 -17.49
C MET A 219 6.08 -14.25 -17.86
N LYS A 220 7.05 -15.17 -17.79
CA LYS A 220 6.88 -16.59 -18.17
C LYS A 220 7.58 -17.47 -17.16
N LEU A 221 6.85 -18.44 -16.63
CA LEU A 221 7.42 -19.54 -15.85
C LEU A 221 8.06 -20.55 -16.81
N SER A 222 9.28 -20.95 -16.51
CA SER A 222 10.01 -21.98 -17.25
C SER A 222 10.82 -22.86 -16.31
N LYS A 223 11.43 -23.92 -16.84
CA LYS A 223 12.35 -24.77 -16.05
C LYS A 223 13.78 -24.51 -16.46
N THR A 224 14.68 -24.46 -15.51
CA THR A 224 16.13 -24.43 -15.72
C THR A 224 16.64 -25.79 -16.21
N LYS A 225 17.91 -25.85 -16.62
CA LYS A 225 18.56 -27.14 -16.99
C LYS A 225 18.47 -28.18 -15.85
N ASN A 226 18.45 -27.71 -14.59
CA ASN A 226 18.32 -28.55 -13.40
C ASN A 226 16.86 -28.85 -13.03
N LYS A 227 15.89 -28.60 -13.91
CA LYS A 227 14.45 -28.77 -13.72
C LYS A 227 13.82 -27.88 -12.63
N GLU A 228 14.54 -26.93 -12.07
CA GLU A 228 14.00 -25.94 -11.12
C GLU A 228 13.13 -24.91 -11.85
N SER A 229 12.05 -24.48 -11.22
CA SER A 229 11.20 -23.42 -11.75
C SER A 229 11.88 -22.05 -11.69
N ILE A 230 11.70 -21.23 -12.74
CA ILE A 230 12.23 -19.88 -12.83
C ILE A 230 11.26 -18.98 -13.59
N TYR A 231 10.93 -17.83 -13.00
CA TYR A 231 10.23 -16.76 -13.70
C TYR A 231 11.21 -15.93 -14.53
N ASN A 232 10.98 -15.87 -15.85
CA ASN A 232 11.65 -14.92 -16.73
C ASN A 232 10.78 -13.68 -16.85
N ILE A 233 11.27 -12.56 -16.34
CA ILE A 233 10.56 -11.29 -16.27
C ILE A 233 11.30 -10.24 -17.06
N GLU A 234 10.59 -9.58 -17.98
CA GLU A 234 11.06 -8.44 -18.75
C GLU A 234 10.22 -7.22 -18.36
N ALA A 235 10.85 -6.17 -17.84
CA ALA A 235 10.19 -4.99 -17.30
C ALA A 235 10.75 -3.69 -17.88
N ILE A 236 9.87 -2.73 -18.10
CA ILE A 236 10.24 -1.37 -18.52
C ILE A 236 9.95 -0.39 -17.39
N ILE A 237 10.94 0.41 -17.05
CA ILE A 237 10.79 1.56 -16.17
C ILE A 237 10.62 2.78 -17.05
N TYR A 238 9.40 3.33 -17.09
CA TYR A 238 9.14 4.59 -17.77
C TYR A 238 9.46 5.78 -16.87
N THR A 239 9.92 6.86 -17.48
CA THR A 239 10.17 8.15 -16.84
C THR A 239 9.75 9.29 -17.74
N THR A 240 9.52 10.48 -17.17
CA THR A 240 9.00 11.64 -17.89
C THR A 240 10.05 12.42 -18.67
N LYS A 241 11.35 12.33 -18.30
CA LYS A 241 12.42 13.16 -18.88
C LYS A 241 13.67 12.36 -19.22
N LEU A 242 14.37 12.77 -20.26
CA LEU A 242 15.63 12.15 -20.68
C LEU A 242 16.72 12.24 -19.59
N SER A 243 16.81 13.37 -18.88
CA SER A 243 17.72 13.53 -17.73
C SER A 243 17.45 12.51 -16.62
N HIS A 244 16.19 12.22 -16.33
CA HIS A 244 15.79 11.21 -15.34
C HIS A 244 16.20 9.80 -15.79
N LYS A 245 16.08 9.49 -17.10
CA LYS A 245 16.54 8.22 -17.66
C LYS A 245 18.02 7.98 -17.35
N GLY A 246 18.87 8.97 -17.55
CA GLY A 246 20.30 8.88 -17.25
C GLY A 246 20.56 8.55 -15.77
N ILE A 247 19.83 9.18 -14.85
CA ILE A 247 19.96 8.95 -13.40
C ILE A 247 19.45 7.58 -12.99
N ILE A 248 18.34 7.09 -13.57
CA ILE A 248 17.78 5.75 -13.30
C ILE A 248 18.74 4.66 -13.81
N ILE A 249 19.41 4.87 -14.92
CA ILE A 249 20.43 3.94 -15.44
C ILE A 249 21.68 4.02 -14.56
N GLY A 250 22.14 5.23 -14.22
CA GLY A 250 23.36 5.49 -13.47
C GLY A 250 24.63 5.30 -14.31
N LYS A 251 25.79 5.63 -13.71
CA LYS A 251 27.08 5.44 -14.36
C LYS A 251 27.29 3.94 -14.67
N ASN A 252 27.58 3.62 -15.92
CA ASN A 252 27.76 2.24 -16.39
C ASN A 252 26.59 1.28 -16.11
N GLY A 253 25.38 1.80 -15.86
CA GLY A 253 24.20 0.98 -15.54
C GLY A 253 24.08 0.56 -14.06
N ASP A 254 24.93 1.09 -13.17
CA ASP A 254 25.02 0.65 -11.78
C ASP A 254 23.74 0.86 -10.98
N MET A 255 23.03 1.97 -11.20
CA MET A 255 21.78 2.24 -10.46
C MET A 255 20.67 1.28 -10.90
N LEU A 256 20.50 1.08 -12.20
CA LEU A 256 19.52 0.13 -12.73
C LEU A 256 19.81 -1.31 -12.27
N LYS A 257 21.08 -1.69 -12.26
CA LYS A 257 21.54 -2.99 -11.73
C LYS A 257 21.20 -3.16 -10.26
N LYS A 258 21.39 -2.13 -9.41
CA LYS A 258 21.01 -2.15 -7.99
C LYS A 258 19.49 -2.32 -7.82
N ILE A 259 18.69 -1.53 -8.55
CA ILE A 259 17.24 -1.64 -8.55
C ILE A 259 16.82 -3.07 -8.92
N GLY A 260 17.31 -3.60 -10.03
CA GLY A 260 16.99 -4.95 -10.50
C GLY A 260 17.43 -6.04 -9.53
N THR A 261 18.62 -5.93 -8.93
CA THR A 261 19.12 -6.93 -7.97
C THR A 261 18.27 -6.97 -6.70
N MET A 262 17.92 -5.80 -6.14
CA MET A 262 17.06 -5.74 -4.96
C MET A 262 15.65 -6.25 -5.25
N ALA A 263 15.07 -5.82 -6.39
CA ALA A 263 13.75 -6.28 -6.80
C ALA A 263 13.71 -7.80 -7.03
N ARG A 264 14.71 -8.36 -7.70
CA ARG A 264 14.81 -9.80 -7.94
C ARG A 264 14.84 -10.59 -6.62
N LYS A 265 15.63 -10.16 -5.63
CA LYS A 265 15.72 -10.84 -4.34
C LYS A 265 14.37 -10.86 -3.60
N ASP A 266 13.67 -9.74 -3.58
CA ASP A 266 12.36 -9.66 -2.95
C ASP A 266 11.32 -10.52 -3.70
N MET A 267 11.35 -10.51 -5.05
CA MET A 267 10.46 -11.38 -5.84
C MET A 267 10.75 -12.85 -5.61
N GLU A 268 12.01 -13.27 -5.53
CA GLU A 268 12.39 -14.66 -5.24
C GLU A 268 11.85 -15.12 -3.89
N GLN A 269 11.87 -14.24 -2.89
CA GLN A 269 11.29 -14.51 -1.58
C GLN A 269 9.76 -14.57 -1.62
N ASN A 270 9.11 -13.58 -2.28
CA ASN A 270 7.64 -13.49 -2.30
C ASN A 270 6.98 -14.56 -3.20
N PHE A 271 7.66 -15.01 -4.27
CA PHE A 271 7.13 -15.98 -5.22
C PHE A 271 7.58 -17.43 -4.93
N ASP A 272 8.42 -17.59 -3.90
CA ASP A 272 9.08 -18.87 -3.58
C ASP A 272 9.64 -19.56 -4.82
N THR A 273 10.22 -18.78 -5.74
CA THR A 273 10.66 -19.24 -7.06
C THR A 273 11.79 -18.37 -7.56
N LYS A 274 12.80 -18.97 -8.19
CA LYS A 274 13.89 -18.22 -8.84
C LYS A 274 13.37 -17.22 -9.86
N VAL A 275 14.04 -16.07 -9.96
CA VAL A 275 13.68 -14.99 -10.88
C VAL A 275 14.86 -14.56 -11.74
N ASN A 276 14.68 -14.57 -13.04
CA ASN A 276 15.55 -13.92 -14.02
C ASN A 276 14.90 -12.61 -14.46
N LEU A 277 15.40 -11.49 -13.93
CA LEU A 277 14.84 -10.16 -14.20
C LEU A 277 15.72 -9.39 -15.19
N LYS A 278 15.10 -8.91 -16.27
CA LYS A 278 15.68 -7.93 -17.20
C LYS A 278 14.89 -6.63 -17.14
N THR A 279 15.60 -5.50 -17.06
CA THR A 279 14.96 -4.19 -16.94
C THR A 279 15.54 -3.21 -17.95
N TRP A 280 14.66 -2.38 -18.52
CA TRP A 280 15.01 -1.29 -19.43
C TRP A 280 14.41 0.03 -18.93
N VAL A 281 14.97 1.15 -19.38
CA VAL A 281 14.44 2.48 -19.07
C VAL A 281 14.03 3.17 -20.36
N LYS A 282 12.77 3.57 -20.47
CA LYS A 282 12.22 4.32 -21.60
C LYS A 282 11.70 5.69 -21.14
N VAL A 283 11.80 6.71 -22.00
CA VAL A 283 11.19 8.02 -21.75
C VAL A 283 9.79 8.02 -22.35
N LYS A 284 8.82 8.50 -21.57
CA LYS A 284 7.46 8.77 -22.01
C LYS A 284 6.94 10.02 -21.29
N GLU A 285 7.02 11.13 -21.94
CA GLU A 285 6.89 12.46 -21.33
C GLU A 285 5.55 12.69 -20.61
N ASP A 286 4.45 12.27 -21.19
CA ASP A 286 3.10 12.57 -20.69
C ASP A 286 2.35 11.34 -20.11
N TRP A 287 3.05 10.32 -19.66
CA TRP A 287 2.40 9.13 -19.16
C TRP A 287 1.47 9.38 -17.95
N MET A 288 1.78 10.37 -17.10
CA MET A 288 0.97 10.72 -15.92
C MET A 288 -0.40 11.32 -16.26
N ASN A 289 -0.59 11.79 -17.49
CA ASN A 289 -1.88 12.29 -17.99
C ASN A 289 -2.56 11.31 -18.96
N ASN A 290 -1.94 10.16 -19.22
CA ASN A 290 -2.48 9.13 -20.09
C ASN A 290 -3.12 7.99 -19.29
N GLU A 291 -4.44 7.94 -19.28
CA GLU A 291 -5.25 7.01 -18.50
C GLU A 291 -4.93 5.53 -18.76
N LYS A 292 -4.42 5.19 -19.95
CA LYS A 292 -3.98 3.82 -20.27
C LYS A 292 -2.89 3.27 -19.36
N PHE A 293 -2.18 4.12 -18.61
CA PHE A 293 -1.10 3.71 -17.71
C PHE A 293 -1.56 3.45 -16.27
N PHE A 294 -2.76 3.85 -15.89
CA PHE A 294 -3.22 3.73 -14.50
C PHE A 294 -4.71 3.41 -14.33
N LYS A 295 -5.47 3.32 -15.45
CA LYS A 295 -6.87 2.85 -15.46
C LYS A 295 -7.03 1.49 -16.15
N SER A 296 -5.96 0.89 -16.65
CA SER A 296 -6.02 -0.43 -17.25
C SER A 296 -5.77 -1.50 -16.21
N GLU A 297 -6.79 -2.22 -15.95
CA GLU A 297 -7.06 -3.57 -15.43
C GLU A 297 -7.94 -3.63 -14.24
#